data_b9298d835dc99263a333e5627159e4d3
#
_entry.id   b9298d835dc99263a333e5627159e4d3
#
_cell.length_a   1.000
_cell.length_b   1.000
_cell.length_c   1.000
_cell.angle_alpha   90.00
_cell.angle_beta   90.00
_cell.angle_gamma   90.00
#
_symmetry.space_group_name_H-M   'P 1'
#
loop_
_entity.id
_entity.type
_entity.pdbx_description
1 polymer ?
#
loop_
_entity_poly.entity_id
_entity_poly.type
_entity_poly.pdbx_seq_one_letter_code
_entity_poly.pdbx_strand_id
1 'polypeptide(L)'
;YQGAEYHFVGFDELPHFTEHQYRYMLSRIRGTDGVPMRMRATGNPDGPHLEWVRERFKEWIENRAVDGEALWYSPDGEVVTKGAPNALSRSYIRGKLSDNPYLPDNYVAQLMALDPVTRAKLLDGDWDACVGEGKLFRRDWWQYLDAAPPVARKVRAWDLGAGGDPAEGVLIGDRGPGLIPRYVVLDCITHVGPPHEVHALIAATAAADGPDVIVRLPQDPGQAGKDQALTYARELTGYTVRTKPVTGDKVVRAGPFSSQVGARNVAILRAPWTPGYVAQLHAFPDTPRDDKVDASSDAFGELASTTAPGPVS
;
A
#
# COMPACT_ATOMS: atom_id res chain seq x y z
N TYR A 1 -15.00 17.84 -18.42
CA TYR A 1 -15.43 16.71 -19.29
C TYR A 1 -16.86 16.25 -19.04
N GLN A 2 -17.63 16.92 -18.18
CA GLN A 2 -19.05 16.56 -17.96
C GLN A 2 -19.86 16.85 -19.23
N GLY A 3 -20.68 15.85 -19.65
CA GLY A 3 -21.52 15.94 -20.84
C GLY A 3 -20.85 15.63 -22.18
N ALA A 4 -19.54 15.53 -22.25
CA ALA A 4 -18.83 15.17 -23.47
C ALA A 4 -18.83 13.65 -23.72
N GLU A 5 -18.79 13.28 -25.01
CA GLU A 5 -18.69 11.91 -25.52
C GLU A 5 -17.47 11.80 -26.42
N TYR A 6 -16.74 10.70 -26.31
CA TYR A 6 -15.50 10.49 -27.04
C TYR A 6 -15.45 9.09 -27.65
N HIS A 7 -14.94 8.98 -28.88
CA HIS A 7 -14.58 7.70 -29.49
C HIS A 7 -13.18 7.26 -29.11
N PHE A 8 -12.33 8.22 -28.75
CA PHE A 8 -10.97 7.97 -28.35
C PHE A 8 -10.58 8.84 -27.15
N VAL A 9 -9.94 8.23 -26.18
CA VAL A 9 -9.29 8.92 -25.05
C VAL A 9 -7.86 8.42 -24.93
N GLY A 10 -6.92 9.36 -24.94
CA GLY A 10 -5.50 9.11 -24.69
C GLY A 10 -5.06 9.69 -23.35
N PHE A 11 -4.38 8.90 -22.55
CA PHE A 11 -3.65 9.37 -21.38
C PHE A 11 -2.17 9.36 -21.69
N ASP A 12 -1.50 10.46 -21.45
CA ASP A 12 -0.05 10.52 -21.45
C ASP A 12 0.43 10.53 -20.01
N GLU A 13 1.46 9.73 -19.70
CA GLU A 13 1.95 9.51 -18.34
C GLU A 13 0.83 9.04 -17.37
N LEU A 14 0.24 7.89 -17.66
CA LEU A 14 -0.89 7.34 -16.91
C LEU A 14 -0.69 7.30 -15.39
N PRO A 15 0.50 7.00 -14.82
CA PRO A 15 0.72 6.99 -13.38
C PRO A 15 0.56 8.36 -12.68
N HIS A 16 0.41 9.44 -13.44
CA HIS A 16 0.09 10.77 -12.89
C HIS A 16 -1.41 11.00 -12.68
N PHE A 17 -2.26 10.10 -13.17
CA PHE A 17 -3.72 10.19 -13.00
C PHE A 17 -4.20 9.22 -11.94
N THR A 18 -5.21 9.63 -11.17
CA THR A 18 -5.87 8.73 -10.24
C THR A 18 -6.70 7.66 -10.97
N GLU A 19 -6.91 6.51 -10.34
CA GLU A 19 -7.80 5.48 -10.89
C GLU A 19 -9.22 6.01 -11.13
N HIS A 20 -9.69 6.91 -10.27
CA HIS A 20 -11.00 7.55 -10.42
C HIS A 20 -11.09 8.36 -11.72
N GLN A 21 -10.08 9.18 -12.03
CA GLN A 21 -10.03 9.95 -13.28
C GLN A 21 -10.04 9.03 -14.51
N TYR A 22 -9.26 7.96 -14.47
CA TYR A 22 -9.21 6.98 -15.55
C TYR A 22 -10.58 6.28 -15.73
N ARG A 23 -11.18 5.77 -14.65
CA ARG A 23 -12.49 5.10 -14.68
C ARG A 23 -13.61 6.06 -15.10
N TYR A 24 -13.54 7.31 -14.69
CA TYR A 24 -14.48 8.33 -15.12
C TYR A 24 -14.46 8.53 -16.65
N MET A 25 -13.27 8.60 -17.25
CA MET A 25 -13.13 8.75 -18.69
C MET A 25 -13.60 7.50 -19.46
N LEU A 26 -13.49 6.29 -18.90
CA LEU A 26 -14.11 5.09 -19.48
C LEU A 26 -15.63 5.25 -19.67
N SER A 27 -16.32 5.90 -18.73
CA SER A 27 -17.75 6.16 -18.85
C SER A 27 -18.12 7.17 -19.93
N ARG A 28 -17.14 7.91 -20.45
CA ARG A 28 -17.31 8.91 -21.52
C ARG A 28 -17.00 8.40 -22.92
N ILE A 29 -16.43 7.19 -22.99
CA ILE A 29 -16.18 6.52 -24.26
C ILE A 29 -17.48 5.85 -24.71
N ARG A 30 -18.20 6.54 -25.56
CA ARG A 30 -19.48 6.08 -26.11
C ARG A 30 -19.76 6.78 -27.45
N GLY A 31 -20.45 6.12 -28.33
CA GLY A 31 -20.89 6.63 -29.62
C GLY A 31 -21.85 5.67 -30.28
N THR A 32 -22.70 6.16 -31.17
CA THR A 32 -23.74 5.40 -31.88
C THR A 32 -23.48 5.27 -33.37
N ASP A 33 -22.38 5.82 -33.86
CA ASP A 33 -22.05 5.97 -35.29
C ASP A 33 -21.19 4.81 -35.84
N GLY A 34 -20.98 3.74 -35.05
CA GLY A 34 -20.19 2.57 -35.46
C GLY A 34 -18.67 2.78 -35.47
N VAL A 35 -18.19 3.94 -35.05
CA VAL A 35 -16.74 4.20 -34.90
C VAL A 35 -16.18 3.37 -33.75
N PRO A 36 -15.07 2.63 -33.94
CA PRO A 36 -14.45 1.87 -32.86
C PRO A 36 -14.01 2.75 -31.68
N MET A 37 -14.53 2.46 -30.51
CA MET A 37 -14.20 3.16 -29.28
C MET A 37 -12.94 2.59 -28.67
N ARG A 38 -12.00 3.46 -28.27
CA ARG A 38 -10.69 3.05 -27.73
C ARG A 38 -10.20 3.98 -26.63
N MET A 39 -9.56 3.40 -25.64
CA MET A 39 -8.73 4.10 -24.67
C MET A 39 -7.28 3.64 -24.85
N ARG A 40 -6.36 4.57 -24.86
CA ARG A 40 -4.93 4.33 -24.91
C ARG A 40 -4.25 5.09 -23.79
N ALA A 41 -3.15 4.54 -23.30
CA ALA A 41 -2.33 5.22 -22.32
C ALA A 41 -0.87 4.93 -22.59
N THR A 42 -0.03 5.93 -22.36
CA THR A 42 1.43 5.82 -22.26
C THR A 42 1.85 6.11 -20.83
N GLY A 43 3.07 5.77 -20.46
CA GLY A 43 3.64 6.12 -19.17
C GLY A 43 4.85 5.25 -18.83
N ASN A 44 5.73 5.84 -18.05
CA ASN A 44 6.83 5.14 -17.42
C ASN A 44 6.38 4.60 -16.05
N PRO A 45 7.11 3.63 -15.44
CA PRO A 45 6.84 3.16 -14.10
C PRO A 45 7.27 4.20 -13.05
N ASP A 46 6.74 5.41 -13.19
CA ASP A 46 6.98 6.56 -12.32
C ASP A 46 5.72 7.40 -12.16
N GLY A 47 5.52 7.98 -10.97
CA GLY A 47 4.37 8.84 -10.68
C GLY A 47 3.65 8.47 -9.39
N PRO A 48 2.86 9.44 -8.85
CA PRO A 48 2.24 9.32 -7.53
C PRO A 48 1.16 8.24 -7.45
N HIS A 49 0.63 7.78 -8.57
CA HIS A 49 -0.47 6.80 -8.63
C HIS A 49 -0.06 5.50 -9.34
N LEU A 50 1.22 5.16 -9.28
CA LEU A 50 1.82 3.99 -9.94
C LEU A 50 1.11 2.67 -9.58
N GLU A 51 0.70 2.51 -8.33
CA GLU A 51 0.20 1.24 -7.78
C GLU A 51 -1.08 0.73 -8.48
N TRP A 52 -2.06 1.62 -8.75
CA TRP A 52 -3.27 1.18 -9.42
C TRP A 52 -3.00 0.81 -10.90
N VAL A 53 -2.04 1.49 -11.55
CA VAL A 53 -1.63 1.16 -12.91
C VAL A 53 -0.95 -0.22 -12.94
N ARG A 54 -0.04 -0.45 -12.00
CA ARG A 54 0.62 -1.74 -11.82
C ARG A 54 -0.39 -2.87 -11.58
N GLU A 55 -1.33 -2.70 -10.66
CA GLU A 55 -2.38 -3.68 -10.37
C GLU A 55 -3.27 -3.94 -11.60
N ARG A 56 -3.62 -2.87 -12.34
CA ARG A 56 -4.46 -2.99 -13.54
C ARG A 56 -3.82 -3.79 -14.67
N PHE A 57 -2.50 -3.74 -14.81
CA PHE A 57 -1.73 -4.39 -15.86
C PHE A 57 -0.81 -5.50 -15.34
N LYS A 58 -1.05 -6.00 -14.13
CA LYS A 58 -0.20 -6.98 -13.44
C LYS A 58 0.06 -8.25 -14.24
N GLU A 59 -0.92 -8.73 -15.02
CA GLU A 59 -0.78 -9.98 -15.79
C GLU A 59 0.39 -9.91 -16.77
N TRP A 60 0.64 -8.74 -17.36
CA TRP A 60 1.78 -8.51 -18.26
C TRP A 60 3.04 -8.11 -17.49
N ILE A 61 2.91 -7.23 -16.51
CA ILE A 61 4.04 -6.74 -15.72
C ILE A 61 4.75 -7.90 -15.00
N GLU A 62 3.99 -8.83 -14.45
CA GLU A 62 4.49 -10.02 -13.76
C GLU A 62 4.72 -11.22 -14.71
N ASN A 63 4.73 -10.98 -16.03
CA ASN A 63 4.98 -11.98 -17.08
C ASN A 63 4.03 -13.19 -17.07
N ARG A 64 2.77 -13.02 -16.63
CA ARG A 64 1.71 -14.04 -16.70
C ARG A 64 1.00 -14.05 -18.05
N ALA A 65 1.04 -12.94 -18.77
CA ALA A 65 0.51 -12.79 -20.12
C ALA A 65 1.61 -12.33 -21.08
N VAL A 66 1.46 -12.67 -22.35
CA VAL A 66 2.39 -12.29 -23.42
C VAL A 66 2.23 -10.80 -23.74
N ASP A 67 3.33 -10.12 -23.99
CA ASP A 67 3.34 -8.70 -24.36
C ASP A 67 2.47 -8.45 -25.60
N GLY A 68 1.55 -7.49 -25.53
CA GLY A 68 0.58 -7.21 -26.59
C GLY A 68 -0.62 -8.16 -26.64
N GLU A 69 -0.64 -9.29 -25.92
CA GLU A 69 -1.80 -10.15 -25.82
C GLU A 69 -3.01 -9.41 -25.23
N ALA A 70 -4.21 -9.64 -25.78
CA ALA A 70 -5.44 -9.06 -25.27
C ALA A 70 -6.10 -10.01 -24.29
N LEU A 71 -6.19 -9.64 -23.03
CA LEU A 71 -6.99 -10.31 -22.00
C LEU A 71 -8.35 -9.62 -21.83
N TRP A 72 -9.35 -10.39 -21.40
CA TRP A 72 -10.70 -9.91 -21.18
C TRP A 72 -11.03 -9.90 -19.70
N TYR A 73 -11.67 -8.84 -19.24
CA TYR A 73 -11.95 -8.61 -17.83
C TYR A 73 -13.44 -8.36 -17.61
N SER A 74 -13.99 -8.98 -16.60
CA SER A 74 -15.33 -8.67 -16.08
C SER A 74 -15.39 -7.25 -15.50
N PRO A 75 -16.58 -6.71 -15.24
CA PRO A 75 -16.73 -5.44 -14.51
C PRO A 75 -16.04 -5.43 -13.14
N ASP A 76 -15.96 -6.58 -12.47
CA ASP A 76 -15.32 -6.75 -11.16
C ASP A 76 -13.78 -6.88 -11.24
N GLY A 77 -13.23 -6.91 -12.47
CA GLY A 77 -11.79 -6.94 -12.69
C GLY A 77 -11.16 -8.32 -12.81
N GLU A 78 -11.97 -9.39 -12.84
CA GLU A 78 -11.49 -10.76 -13.02
C GLU A 78 -11.22 -11.08 -14.49
N VAL A 79 -10.19 -11.87 -14.76
CA VAL A 79 -9.89 -12.35 -16.11
C VAL A 79 -10.96 -13.36 -16.54
N VAL A 80 -11.56 -13.11 -17.68
CA VAL A 80 -12.65 -13.94 -18.24
C VAL A 80 -12.38 -14.31 -19.70
N THR A 81 -13.15 -15.24 -20.23
CA THR A 81 -13.07 -15.63 -21.64
C THR A 81 -13.56 -14.51 -22.56
N LYS A 82 -13.00 -14.43 -23.76
CA LYS A 82 -13.46 -13.52 -24.80
C LYS A 82 -14.95 -13.76 -25.10
N GLY A 83 -15.76 -12.70 -25.07
CA GLY A 83 -17.19 -12.77 -25.31
C GLY A 83 -18.03 -12.93 -24.04
N ALA A 84 -17.45 -12.99 -22.86
CA ALA A 84 -18.21 -12.95 -21.61
C ALA A 84 -19.03 -11.65 -21.52
N PRO A 85 -20.23 -11.66 -20.91
CA PRO A 85 -21.10 -10.48 -20.81
C PRO A 85 -20.38 -9.30 -20.15
N ASN A 86 -20.49 -8.12 -20.75
CA ASN A 86 -19.88 -6.87 -20.28
C ASN A 86 -18.35 -6.91 -20.12
N ALA A 87 -17.66 -7.88 -20.70
CA ALA A 87 -16.22 -7.97 -20.63
C ALA A 87 -15.56 -6.92 -21.53
N LEU A 88 -14.52 -6.26 -20.99
CA LEU A 88 -13.68 -5.31 -21.72
C LEU A 88 -12.28 -5.88 -21.91
N SER A 89 -11.74 -5.72 -23.13
CA SER A 89 -10.36 -6.14 -23.39
C SER A 89 -9.35 -5.11 -22.86
N ARG A 90 -8.22 -5.63 -22.39
CA ARG A 90 -7.02 -4.85 -22.07
C ARG A 90 -5.82 -5.52 -22.72
N SER A 91 -4.83 -4.73 -23.09
CA SER A 91 -3.51 -5.20 -23.50
C SER A 91 -2.45 -4.25 -22.96
N TYR A 92 -1.25 -4.74 -22.83
CA TYR A 92 -0.10 -3.98 -22.40
C TYR A 92 1.06 -4.29 -23.36
N ILE A 93 1.82 -3.26 -23.75
CA ILE A 93 2.97 -3.39 -24.63
C ILE A 93 4.12 -2.67 -23.94
N ARG A 94 5.20 -3.38 -23.66
CA ARG A 94 6.42 -2.78 -23.15
C ARG A 94 7.11 -2.01 -24.27
N GLY A 95 7.41 -0.74 -23.99
CA GLY A 95 8.30 0.04 -24.82
C GLY A 95 9.73 -0.05 -24.24
N LYS A 96 10.67 -0.52 -25.01
CA LYS A 96 12.10 -0.49 -24.65
C LYS A 96 12.78 0.64 -25.38
N LEU A 97 13.79 1.21 -24.76
CA LEU A 97 14.62 2.23 -25.39
C LEU A 97 15.18 1.75 -26.73
N SER A 98 15.57 0.46 -26.81
CA SER A 98 16.09 -0.18 -28.02
C SER A 98 15.07 -0.24 -29.18
N ASP A 99 13.79 -0.08 -28.90
CA ASP A 99 12.73 -0.15 -29.92
C ASP A 99 12.62 1.16 -30.72
N ASN A 100 13.29 2.22 -30.26
CA ASN A 100 13.33 3.51 -30.93
C ASN A 100 14.69 3.76 -31.62
N PRO A 101 14.79 3.51 -32.94
CA PRO A 101 16.05 3.69 -33.67
C PRO A 101 16.41 5.16 -33.93
N TYR A 102 15.55 6.10 -33.56
CA TYR A 102 15.72 7.54 -33.82
C TYR A 102 16.22 8.32 -32.60
N LEU A 103 16.62 7.62 -31.54
CA LEU A 103 17.14 8.29 -30.35
C LEU A 103 18.50 8.91 -30.64
N PRO A 104 18.77 10.12 -30.14
CA PRO A 104 20.09 10.74 -30.21
C PRO A 104 21.12 9.89 -29.45
N ASP A 105 22.35 9.78 -29.99
CA ASP A 105 23.44 8.99 -29.37
C ASP A 105 23.73 9.40 -27.91
N ASN A 106 23.53 10.66 -27.56
CA ASN A 106 23.74 11.18 -26.21
C ASN A 106 22.57 10.92 -25.25
N TYR A 107 21.40 10.48 -25.72
CA TYR A 107 20.23 10.28 -24.87
C TYR A 107 20.43 9.18 -23.84
N VAL A 108 21.01 8.04 -24.28
CA VAL A 108 21.36 6.94 -23.37
C VAL A 108 22.38 7.42 -22.33
N ALA A 109 23.37 8.22 -22.73
CA ALA A 109 24.35 8.78 -21.82
C ALA A 109 23.72 9.71 -20.78
N GLN A 110 22.72 10.49 -21.18
CA GLN A 110 21.94 11.34 -20.24
C GLN A 110 21.17 10.50 -19.23
N LEU A 111 20.50 9.42 -19.66
CA LEU A 111 19.80 8.51 -18.75
C LEU A 111 20.77 7.78 -17.80
N MET A 112 21.97 7.41 -18.29
CA MET A 112 23.00 6.81 -17.46
C MET A 112 23.57 7.76 -16.38
N ALA A 113 23.44 9.06 -16.55
CA ALA A 113 23.82 10.05 -15.57
C ALA A 113 22.77 10.24 -14.43
N LEU A 114 21.57 9.68 -14.59
CA LEU A 114 20.54 9.70 -13.56
C LEU A 114 20.88 8.75 -12.42
N ASP A 115 20.23 8.96 -11.27
CA ASP A 115 20.34 8.00 -10.16
C ASP A 115 19.89 6.59 -10.58
N PRO A 116 20.39 5.54 -9.93
CA PRO A 116 20.16 4.16 -10.37
C PRO A 116 18.68 3.76 -10.50
N VAL A 117 17.83 4.37 -9.69
CA VAL A 117 16.40 4.05 -9.64
C VAL A 117 15.63 4.72 -10.76
N THR A 118 15.80 6.02 -10.92
CA THR A 118 15.21 6.76 -12.05
C THR A 118 15.68 6.14 -13.36
N ARG A 119 16.94 5.72 -13.43
CA ARG A 119 17.48 5.00 -14.57
C ARG A 119 16.77 3.66 -14.81
N ALA A 120 16.60 2.82 -13.78
CA ALA A 120 15.90 1.54 -13.90
C ALA A 120 14.45 1.72 -14.35
N LYS A 121 13.75 2.73 -13.84
CA LYS A 121 12.41 3.07 -14.27
C LYS A 121 12.34 3.50 -15.74
N LEU A 122 13.23 4.39 -16.17
CA LEU A 122 13.16 5.02 -17.48
C LEU A 122 13.85 4.19 -18.57
N LEU A 123 14.96 3.52 -18.26
CA LEU A 123 15.73 2.73 -19.21
C LEU A 123 15.22 1.29 -19.34
N ASP A 124 14.93 0.66 -18.19
CA ASP A 124 14.59 -0.76 -18.11
C ASP A 124 13.09 -1.00 -18.01
N GLY A 125 12.29 0.07 -17.77
CA GLY A 125 10.85 -0.02 -17.53
C GLY A 125 10.53 -0.85 -16.27
N ASP A 126 11.39 -0.76 -15.27
CA ASP A 126 11.28 -1.55 -14.04
C ASP A 126 10.20 -0.98 -13.12
N TRP A 127 9.10 -1.71 -12.99
CA TRP A 127 7.96 -1.39 -12.13
C TRP A 127 8.23 -1.59 -10.64
N ASP A 128 9.31 -2.25 -10.30
CA ASP A 128 9.75 -2.50 -8.93
C ASP A 128 10.95 -1.63 -8.53
N ALA A 129 11.49 -0.83 -9.47
CA ALA A 129 12.55 0.10 -9.20
C ALA A 129 12.12 1.22 -8.24
N CYS A 130 12.93 1.47 -7.25
CA CYS A 130 12.64 2.34 -6.12
C CYS A 130 13.82 3.22 -5.79
N VAL A 131 13.57 4.41 -5.20
CA VAL A 131 14.63 5.32 -4.77
C VAL A 131 15.46 4.69 -3.64
N GLY A 132 16.73 4.46 -3.94
CA GLY A 132 17.75 3.99 -2.99
C GLY A 132 17.96 2.48 -2.96
N GLU A 133 19.23 2.07 -2.79
CA GLU A 133 19.55 0.82 -2.12
C GLU A 133 18.92 0.89 -0.73
N GLY A 134 17.71 0.39 -0.59
CA GLY A 134 16.98 0.42 0.67
C GLY A 134 15.64 1.10 0.56
N LYS A 135 14.73 0.60 -0.30
CA LYS A 135 13.35 0.66 0.12
C LYS A 135 13.30 0.07 1.51
N LEU A 136 12.67 0.83 2.40
CA LEU A 136 12.48 0.32 3.74
C LEU A 136 11.74 -1.02 3.70
N PHE A 137 10.82 -1.22 2.75
CA PHE A 137 10.06 -2.46 2.62
C PHE A 137 10.01 -2.94 1.18
N ARG A 138 10.53 -4.13 0.91
CA ARG A 138 10.48 -4.75 -0.41
C ARG A 138 9.39 -5.81 -0.47
N ARG A 139 8.71 -5.95 -1.63
CA ARG A 139 7.64 -6.94 -1.82
C ARG A 139 8.11 -8.38 -1.64
N ASP A 140 9.33 -8.69 -2.07
CA ASP A 140 9.94 -10.01 -1.98
C ASP A 140 10.40 -10.41 -0.57
N TRP A 141 10.36 -9.51 0.41
CA TRP A 141 10.70 -9.80 1.79
C TRP A 141 9.54 -10.45 2.57
N TRP A 142 8.30 -10.29 2.12
CA TRP A 142 7.13 -10.76 2.83
C TRP A 142 6.95 -12.27 2.74
N GLN A 143 6.69 -12.90 3.89
CA GLN A 143 6.28 -14.29 4.00
C GLN A 143 4.77 -14.33 4.20
N TYR A 144 4.06 -14.94 3.26
CA TYR A 144 2.60 -15.00 3.29
C TYR A 144 2.12 -16.26 3.99
N LEU A 145 1.13 -16.12 4.89
CA LEU A 145 0.47 -17.22 5.59
C LEU A 145 -1.01 -17.27 5.21
N ASP A 146 -1.53 -18.47 5.01
CA ASP A 146 -2.94 -18.69 4.69
C ASP A 146 -3.82 -18.77 5.95
N ALA A 147 -3.23 -18.98 7.12
CA ALA A 147 -3.92 -19.00 8.41
C ALA A 147 -3.08 -18.34 9.51
N ALA A 148 -3.77 -17.71 10.46
CA ALA A 148 -3.15 -17.08 11.62
C ALA A 148 -2.52 -18.15 12.53
N PRO A 149 -1.20 -18.08 12.79
CA PRO A 149 -0.56 -18.97 13.76
C PRO A 149 -0.91 -18.53 15.19
N PRO A 150 -0.72 -19.40 16.18
CA PRO A 150 -0.77 -19.00 17.58
C PRO A 150 0.24 -17.89 17.88
N VAL A 151 -0.20 -16.87 18.60
CA VAL A 151 0.62 -15.75 19.07
C VAL A 151 0.48 -15.55 20.58
N ALA A 152 1.58 -15.21 21.21
CA ALA A 152 1.62 -15.00 22.66
C ALA A 152 1.11 -13.61 23.05
N ARG A 153 1.30 -12.62 22.20
CA ARG A 153 0.91 -11.22 22.45
C ARG A 153 0.44 -10.57 21.15
N LYS A 154 -0.48 -9.62 21.29
CA LYS A 154 -1.00 -8.83 20.15
C LYS A 154 -1.05 -7.35 20.49
N VAL A 155 -0.77 -6.52 19.51
CA VAL A 155 -0.92 -5.07 19.57
C VAL A 155 -1.69 -4.59 18.34
N ARG A 156 -2.76 -3.86 18.57
CA ARG A 156 -3.49 -3.08 17.56
C ARG A 156 -3.05 -1.63 17.67
N ALA A 157 -2.27 -1.14 16.71
CA ALA A 157 -1.92 0.27 16.66
C ALA A 157 -2.74 1.00 15.60
N TRP A 158 -3.06 2.24 15.88
CA TRP A 158 -3.84 3.10 15.01
C TRP A 158 -3.03 4.33 14.60
N ASP A 159 -3.14 4.70 13.34
CA ASP A 159 -2.96 6.05 12.86
C ASP A 159 -4.35 6.65 12.61
N LEU A 160 -4.64 7.82 13.18
CA LEU A 160 -6.00 8.34 13.19
C LEU A 160 -6.38 9.14 11.94
N GLY A 161 -5.40 9.41 11.09
CA GLY A 161 -5.56 10.31 9.96
C GLY A 161 -5.88 11.74 10.38
N ALA A 162 -5.62 12.70 9.53
CA ALA A 162 -5.95 14.10 9.72
C ALA A 162 -6.45 14.71 8.41
N GLY A 163 -7.40 15.65 8.48
CA GLY A 163 -7.78 16.45 7.31
C GLY A 163 -8.44 15.69 6.16
N GLY A 164 -8.98 14.49 6.40
CA GLY A 164 -9.60 13.64 5.37
C GLY A 164 -8.75 12.43 4.97
N ASP A 165 -7.59 12.24 5.58
CA ASP A 165 -6.80 11.03 5.44
C ASP A 165 -7.47 9.87 6.16
N PRO A 166 -7.29 8.62 5.68
CA PRO A 166 -7.87 7.46 6.32
C PRO A 166 -7.27 7.19 7.70
N ALA A 167 -8.11 6.75 8.64
CA ALA A 167 -7.63 6.09 9.85
C ALA A 167 -7.24 4.65 9.52
N GLU A 168 -6.06 4.24 9.99
CA GLU A 168 -5.49 2.91 9.74
C GLU A 168 -5.24 2.19 11.05
N GLY A 169 -5.77 0.95 11.17
CA GLY A 169 -5.58 0.11 12.33
C GLY A 169 -4.85 -1.18 11.98
N VAL A 170 -3.62 -1.37 12.45
CA VAL A 170 -2.81 -2.55 12.15
C VAL A 170 -2.65 -3.44 13.37
N LEU A 171 -2.97 -4.74 13.24
CA LEU A 171 -2.80 -5.76 14.26
C LEU A 171 -1.55 -6.59 13.99
N ILE A 172 -0.58 -6.55 14.91
CA ILE A 172 0.61 -7.39 14.85
C ILE A 172 0.64 -8.34 16.06
N GLY A 173 0.94 -9.61 15.79
CA GLY A 173 1.14 -10.64 16.81
C GLY A 173 2.62 -10.99 16.99
N ASP A 174 3.04 -11.26 18.23
CA ASP A 174 4.34 -11.83 18.59
C ASP A 174 4.14 -13.30 18.98
N ARG A 175 4.78 -14.22 18.27
CA ARG A 175 4.72 -15.67 18.50
C ARG A 175 5.63 -16.13 19.65
N GLY A 176 6.49 -15.24 20.12
CA GLY A 176 7.48 -15.51 21.17
C GLY A 176 8.89 -15.76 20.65
N PRO A 177 9.88 -15.74 21.54
CA PRO A 177 11.29 -15.90 21.18
C PRO A 177 11.58 -17.30 20.61
N GLY A 178 12.55 -17.38 19.70
CA GLY A 178 13.01 -18.63 19.08
C GLY A 178 12.18 -19.10 17.88
N LEU A 179 11.06 -18.44 17.56
CA LEU A 179 10.26 -18.73 16.35
C LEU A 179 10.62 -17.78 15.21
N ILE A 180 10.70 -18.31 13.99
CA ILE A 180 10.92 -17.54 12.75
C ILE A 180 9.85 -17.98 11.74
N PRO A 181 9.03 -17.05 11.19
CA PRO A 181 8.92 -15.63 11.58
C PRO A 181 8.38 -15.50 13.02
N ARG A 182 8.93 -14.55 13.76
CA ARG A 182 8.45 -14.26 15.13
C ARG A 182 7.20 -13.40 15.13
N TYR A 183 7.15 -12.41 14.23
CA TYR A 183 6.04 -11.47 14.16
C TYR A 183 5.11 -11.78 12.99
N VAL A 184 3.83 -11.47 13.14
CA VAL A 184 2.84 -11.68 12.09
C VAL A 184 1.90 -10.50 12.02
N VAL A 185 1.77 -9.88 10.84
CA VAL A 185 0.69 -8.91 10.55
C VAL A 185 -0.59 -9.72 10.35
N LEU A 186 -1.51 -9.58 11.29
CA LEU A 186 -2.72 -10.39 11.39
C LEU A 186 -3.93 -9.73 10.76
N ASP A 187 -3.98 -8.38 10.78
CA ASP A 187 -5.10 -7.62 10.25
C ASP A 187 -4.71 -6.17 9.96
N CYS A 188 -5.42 -5.56 9.02
CA CYS A 188 -5.32 -4.14 8.69
C CYS A 188 -6.69 -3.58 8.34
N ILE A 189 -7.13 -2.56 9.07
CA ILE A 189 -8.39 -1.85 8.88
C ILE A 189 -8.09 -0.47 8.33
N THR A 190 -8.82 -0.09 7.28
CA THR A 190 -8.77 1.25 6.67
C THR A 190 -10.15 1.87 6.74
N HIS A 191 -10.29 3.07 7.28
CA HIS A 191 -11.57 3.79 7.33
C HIS A 191 -11.38 5.27 7.00
N VAL A 192 -12.26 5.79 6.16
CA VAL A 192 -12.35 7.23 5.85
C VAL A 192 -13.68 7.75 6.39
N GLY A 193 -13.64 8.63 7.37
CA GLY A 193 -14.84 9.16 7.99
C GLY A 193 -14.53 10.25 9.02
N PRO A 194 -15.58 10.87 9.57
CA PRO A 194 -15.41 11.88 10.61
C PRO A 194 -14.88 11.27 11.92
N PRO A 195 -14.27 12.07 12.81
CA PRO A 195 -13.63 11.58 14.03
C PRO A 195 -14.52 10.68 14.91
N HIS A 196 -15.81 10.95 15.01
CA HIS A 196 -16.72 10.14 15.83
C HIS A 196 -16.92 8.72 15.28
N GLU A 197 -16.87 8.53 13.96
CA GLU A 197 -16.91 7.20 13.33
C GLU A 197 -15.60 6.44 13.58
N VAL A 198 -14.46 7.14 13.54
CA VAL A 198 -13.16 6.56 13.88
C VAL A 198 -13.14 6.10 15.34
N HIS A 199 -13.65 6.90 16.27
CA HIS A 199 -13.79 6.53 17.69
C HIS A 199 -14.66 5.27 17.87
N ALA A 200 -15.82 5.24 17.22
CA ALA A 200 -16.72 4.08 17.27
C ALA A 200 -16.07 2.84 16.67
N LEU A 201 -15.33 2.98 15.58
CA LEU A 201 -14.58 1.89 14.94
C LEU A 201 -13.49 1.34 15.86
N ILE A 202 -12.72 2.21 16.53
CA ILE A 202 -11.68 1.79 17.49
C ILE A 202 -12.29 0.97 18.61
N ALA A 203 -13.42 1.43 19.19
CA ALA A 203 -14.11 0.74 20.27
C ALA A 203 -14.66 -0.62 19.81
N ALA A 204 -15.30 -0.68 18.64
CA ALA A 204 -15.81 -1.92 18.06
C ALA A 204 -14.67 -2.92 17.75
N THR A 205 -13.54 -2.41 17.24
CA THR A 205 -12.36 -3.24 16.95
C THR A 205 -11.74 -3.78 18.24
N ALA A 206 -11.61 -2.96 19.30
CA ALA A 206 -11.10 -3.42 20.57
C ALA A 206 -11.99 -4.53 21.18
N ALA A 207 -13.31 -4.42 21.01
CA ALA A 207 -14.24 -5.47 21.44
C ALA A 207 -14.07 -6.77 20.63
N ALA A 208 -13.84 -6.67 19.34
CA ALA A 208 -13.61 -7.84 18.47
C ALA A 208 -12.25 -8.49 18.70
N ASP A 209 -11.20 -7.71 18.91
CA ASP A 209 -9.83 -8.18 19.18
C ASP A 209 -9.69 -8.83 20.56
N GLY A 210 -10.50 -8.39 21.54
CA GLY A 210 -10.54 -8.90 22.91
C GLY A 210 -9.63 -8.15 23.89
N PRO A 211 -9.81 -8.38 25.22
CA PRO A 211 -9.14 -7.61 26.28
C PRO A 211 -7.63 -7.86 26.39
N ASP A 212 -7.14 -8.97 25.82
CA ASP A 212 -5.72 -9.33 25.84
C ASP A 212 -4.89 -8.60 24.78
N VAL A 213 -5.56 -7.85 23.87
CA VAL A 213 -4.90 -7.05 22.83
C VAL A 213 -4.61 -5.65 23.37
N ILE A 214 -3.36 -5.22 23.25
CA ILE A 214 -2.97 -3.86 23.59
C ILE A 214 -3.44 -2.93 22.48
N VAL A 215 -4.23 -1.93 22.81
CA VAL A 215 -4.65 -0.84 21.90
C VAL A 215 -3.62 0.29 21.99
N ARG A 216 -2.93 0.53 20.90
CA ARG A 216 -1.92 1.56 20.78
C ARG A 216 -2.46 2.74 19.99
N LEU A 217 -2.46 3.94 20.59
CA LEU A 217 -2.98 5.16 19.96
C LEU A 217 -1.88 6.23 19.88
N PRO A 218 -1.84 7.03 18.81
CA PRO A 218 -0.95 8.19 18.74
C PRO A 218 -1.39 9.23 19.78
N GLN A 219 -0.45 10.01 20.23
CA GLN A 219 -0.69 11.16 21.07
C GLN A 219 -0.02 12.38 20.46
N ASP A 220 -0.81 13.35 20.04
CA ASP A 220 -0.27 14.61 19.56
C ASP A 220 0.48 15.35 20.67
N PRO A 221 1.54 16.08 20.32
CA PRO A 221 2.24 16.90 21.30
C PRO A 221 1.33 18.04 21.81
N GLY A 222 1.37 18.29 23.12
CA GLY A 222 0.62 19.35 23.76
C GLY A 222 -0.60 18.88 24.59
N GLN A 223 -1.36 19.86 25.10
CA GLN A 223 -2.49 19.59 26.02
C GLN A 223 -3.65 18.87 25.33
N ALA A 224 -3.96 19.28 24.10
CA ALA A 224 -5.05 18.66 23.31
C ALA A 224 -4.84 17.14 23.11
N GLY A 225 -3.61 16.72 22.80
CA GLY A 225 -3.29 15.29 22.67
C GLY A 225 -3.39 14.52 23.98
N LYS A 226 -3.10 15.16 25.13
CA LYS A 226 -3.29 14.56 26.45
C LYS A 226 -4.79 14.37 26.75
N ASP A 227 -5.61 15.36 26.45
CA ASP A 227 -7.06 15.31 26.69
C ASP A 227 -7.71 14.25 25.80
N GLN A 228 -7.26 14.13 24.55
CA GLN A 228 -7.69 13.08 23.64
C GLN A 228 -7.30 11.68 24.16
N ALA A 229 -6.07 11.51 24.63
CA ALA A 229 -5.62 10.24 25.23
C ALA A 229 -6.46 9.85 26.46
N LEU A 230 -6.84 10.82 27.30
CA LEU A 230 -7.71 10.57 28.43
C LEU A 230 -9.14 10.18 28.00
N THR A 231 -9.65 10.76 26.92
CA THR A 231 -10.94 10.41 26.34
C THR A 231 -10.95 8.95 25.89
N TYR A 232 -9.94 8.53 25.10
CA TYR A 232 -9.80 7.13 24.68
C TYR A 232 -9.65 6.16 25.86
N ALA A 233 -8.87 6.54 26.89
CA ALA A 233 -8.71 5.69 28.08
C ALA A 233 -10.04 5.49 28.84
N ARG A 234 -10.95 6.45 28.79
CA ARG A 234 -12.29 6.32 29.39
C ARG A 234 -13.24 5.49 28.51
N GLU A 235 -13.24 5.73 27.21
CA GLU A 235 -14.10 5.02 26.25
C GLU A 235 -13.73 3.54 26.13
N LEU A 236 -12.43 3.22 26.26
CA LEU A 236 -11.88 1.86 26.19
C LEU A 236 -11.65 1.25 27.57
N THR A 237 -12.51 1.57 28.53
CA THR A 237 -12.43 0.97 29.88
C THR A 237 -12.54 -0.56 29.79
N GLY A 238 -11.59 -1.27 30.41
CA GLY A 238 -11.50 -2.74 30.36
C GLY A 238 -10.48 -3.26 29.33
N TYR A 239 -9.90 -2.40 28.52
CA TYR A 239 -8.83 -2.73 27.59
C TYR A 239 -7.51 -2.09 28.01
N THR A 240 -6.39 -2.69 27.60
CA THR A 240 -5.07 -2.11 27.82
C THR A 240 -4.78 -1.08 26.73
N VAL A 241 -4.98 0.21 27.06
CA VAL A 241 -4.69 1.33 26.15
C VAL A 241 -3.32 1.91 26.46
N ARG A 242 -2.52 2.13 25.43
CA ARG A 242 -1.22 2.79 25.54
C ARG A 242 -1.11 3.92 24.52
N THR A 243 -0.67 5.07 24.97
CA THR A 243 -0.41 6.25 24.12
C THR A 243 1.05 6.64 24.19
N LYS A 244 1.58 7.19 23.12
CA LYS A 244 2.95 7.72 23.08
C LYS A 244 3.00 8.92 22.17
N PRO A 245 3.68 10.00 22.55
CA PRO A 245 3.93 11.12 21.66
C PRO A 245 4.62 10.66 20.38
N VAL A 246 4.08 11.09 19.25
CA VAL A 246 4.71 10.87 17.95
C VAL A 246 5.83 11.89 17.81
N THR A 247 7.09 11.44 17.80
CA THR A 247 8.27 12.29 17.68
C THR A 247 9.30 11.67 16.76
N GLY A 248 10.05 12.53 16.06
CA GLY A 248 11.16 12.12 15.21
C GLY A 248 10.77 11.84 13.76
N ASP A 249 11.75 11.55 12.96
CA ASP A 249 11.62 11.26 11.53
C ASP A 249 10.92 9.91 11.29
N LYS A 250 9.98 9.88 10.34
CA LYS A 250 9.18 8.68 10.01
C LYS A 250 10.03 7.54 9.48
N VAL A 251 11.04 7.82 8.67
CA VAL A 251 11.95 6.81 8.11
C VAL A 251 12.74 6.13 9.22
N VAL A 252 13.22 6.93 10.19
CA VAL A 252 13.93 6.40 11.36
C VAL A 252 13.02 5.54 12.22
N ARG A 253 11.76 5.92 12.42
CA ARG A 253 10.79 5.14 13.20
C ARG A 253 10.43 3.80 12.53
N ALA A 254 10.34 3.79 11.19
CA ALA A 254 10.02 2.60 10.41
C ALA A 254 11.21 1.62 10.31
N GLY A 255 12.45 2.09 10.49
CA GLY A 255 13.67 1.30 10.34
C GLY A 255 13.69 -0.03 11.10
N PRO A 256 13.36 -0.08 12.40
CA PRO A 256 13.34 -1.32 13.18
C PRO A 256 12.35 -2.36 12.63
N PHE A 257 11.14 -1.96 12.26
CA PHE A 257 10.15 -2.86 11.67
C PHE A 257 10.61 -3.34 10.29
N SER A 258 11.07 -2.43 9.45
CA SER A 258 11.66 -2.74 8.14
C SER A 258 12.79 -3.78 8.23
N SER A 259 13.69 -3.62 9.18
CA SER A 259 14.80 -4.56 9.40
C SER A 259 14.29 -5.97 9.72
N GLN A 260 13.21 -6.10 10.49
CA GLN A 260 12.60 -7.41 10.78
C GLN A 260 11.91 -8.01 9.55
N VAL A 261 11.25 -7.18 8.74
CA VAL A 261 10.67 -7.64 7.46
C VAL A 261 11.77 -8.12 6.53
N GLY A 262 12.86 -7.35 6.36
CA GLY A 262 14.01 -7.71 5.55
C GLY A 262 14.74 -8.99 6.03
N ALA A 263 14.82 -9.19 7.34
CA ALA A 263 15.34 -10.42 7.95
C ALA A 263 14.38 -11.62 7.84
N ARG A 264 13.24 -11.48 7.16
CA ARG A 264 12.15 -12.48 7.06
C ARG A 264 11.62 -12.96 8.42
N ASN A 265 11.70 -12.08 9.40
CA ASN A 265 11.19 -12.33 10.76
C ASN A 265 9.77 -11.80 10.98
N VAL A 266 9.15 -11.30 9.92
CA VAL A 266 7.75 -10.86 9.87
C VAL A 266 7.03 -11.58 8.74
N ALA A 267 5.92 -12.23 9.08
CA ALA A 267 4.98 -12.76 8.09
C ALA A 267 3.71 -11.90 8.03
N ILE A 268 2.89 -12.14 7.01
CA ILE A 268 1.61 -11.44 6.80
C ILE A 268 0.54 -12.43 6.37
N LEU A 269 -0.68 -12.27 6.88
CA LEU A 269 -1.81 -13.10 6.44
C LEU A 269 -2.26 -12.72 5.02
N ARG A 270 -2.67 -13.74 4.24
CA ARG A 270 -3.39 -13.53 2.99
C ARG A 270 -4.83 -13.15 3.29
N ALA A 271 -5.21 -11.93 2.96
CA ALA A 271 -6.55 -11.38 3.16
C ALA A 271 -6.83 -10.29 2.12
N PRO A 272 -8.07 -9.85 1.95
CA PRO A 272 -8.40 -8.79 0.98
C PRO A 272 -7.63 -7.47 1.18
N TRP A 273 -7.22 -7.15 2.41
CA TRP A 273 -6.46 -5.95 2.74
C TRP A 273 -4.94 -6.08 2.42
N THR A 274 -4.42 -7.31 2.31
CA THR A 274 -2.96 -7.57 2.19
C THR A 274 -2.31 -6.89 0.99
N PRO A 275 -2.88 -6.89 -0.22
CA PRO A 275 -2.26 -6.22 -1.37
C PRO A 275 -2.08 -4.72 -1.14
N GLY A 276 -3.11 -4.04 -0.63
CA GLY A 276 -3.07 -2.61 -0.33
C GLY A 276 -2.09 -2.25 0.79
N TYR A 277 -1.98 -3.10 1.80
CA TYR A 277 -1.01 -2.95 2.87
C TYR A 277 0.44 -3.03 2.35
N VAL A 278 0.76 -4.12 1.63
CA VAL A 278 2.11 -4.31 1.07
C VAL A 278 2.46 -3.23 0.06
N ALA A 279 1.48 -2.76 -0.73
CA ALA A 279 1.68 -1.68 -1.68
C ALA A 279 2.09 -0.36 -1.01
N GLN A 280 1.38 0.04 0.06
CA GLN A 280 1.70 1.27 0.76
C GLN A 280 3.07 1.22 1.44
N LEU A 281 3.41 0.10 2.12
CA LEU A 281 4.73 -0.06 2.73
C LEU A 281 5.85 -0.06 1.68
N HIS A 282 5.62 -0.74 0.56
CA HIS A 282 6.59 -0.76 -0.53
C HIS A 282 6.82 0.62 -1.16
N ALA A 283 5.81 1.47 -1.23
CA ALA A 283 5.93 2.82 -1.77
C ALA A 283 6.62 3.81 -0.81
N PHE A 284 6.69 3.50 0.48
CA PHE A 284 7.32 4.36 1.48
C PHE A 284 8.86 4.39 1.32
N PRO A 285 9.54 5.57 1.45
CA PRO A 285 9.00 6.87 1.90
C PRO A 285 8.45 7.77 0.78
N ASP A 286 8.45 7.33 -0.48
CA ASP A 286 8.17 8.15 -1.66
C ASP A 286 6.66 8.35 -1.93
N THR A 287 5.80 8.03 -0.96
CA THR A 287 4.35 8.16 -1.05
C THR A 287 3.83 9.24 -0.10
N PRO A 288 2.80 10.01 -0.50
CA PRO A 288 2.14 10.94 0.42
C PRO A 288 1.34 10.23 1.52
N ARG A 289 1.08 8.92 1.39
CA ARG A 289 0.36 8.11 2.38
C ARG A 289 1.30 7.13 3.04
N ASP A 290 1.44 7.25 4.33
CA ASP A 290 2.31 6.42 5.16
C ASP A 290 1.63 5.89 6.45
N ASP A 291 0.33 6.08 6.56
CA ASP A 291 -0.47 5.77 7.75
C ASP A 291 -0.32 4.30 8.20
N LYS A 292 -0.28 3.34 7.23
CA LYS A 292 -0.03 1.92 7.52
C LYS A 292 1.39 1.67 8.03
N VAL A 293 2.37 2.46 7.57
CA VAL A 293 3.77 2.37 8.04
C VAL A 293 3.87 2.84 9.48
N ASP A 294 3.22 3.98 9.79
CA ASP A 294 3.21 4.54 11.14
C ASP A 294 2.50 3.59 12.12
N ALA A 295 1.31 3.12 11.81
CA ALA A 295 0.60 2.14 12.63
C ALA A 295 1.41 0.84 12.81
N SER A 296 2.04 0.31 11.76
CA SER A 296 2.87 -0.90 11.86
C SER A 296 4.10 -0.70 12.73
N SER A 297 4.77 0.43 12.58
CA SER A 297 5.96 0.79 13.35
C SER A 297 5.64 0.92 14.84
N ASP A 298 4.50 1.51 15.16
CA ASP A 298 4.03 1.66 16.54
C ASP A 298 3.60 0.32 17.16
N ALA A 299 2.89 -0.54 16.42
CA ALA A 299 2.54 -1.89 16.88
C ALA A 299 3.79 -2.74 17.15
N PHE A 300 4.72 -2.74 16.19
CA PHE A 300 5.99 -3.46 16.35
C PHE A 300 6.82 -2.90 17.50
N GLY A 301 6.95 -1.59 17.61
CA GLY A 301 7.71 -0.92 18.68
C GLY A 301 7.19 -1.29 20.08
N GLU A 302 5.86 -1.39 20.24
CA GLU A 302 5.22 -1.82 21.49
C GLU A 302 5.55 -3.28 21.81
N LEU A 303 5.50 -4.18 20.82
CA LEU A 303 5.86 -5.59 20.99
C LEU A 303 7.34 -5.77 21.35
N ALA A 304 8.22 -5.00 20.70
CA ALA A 304 9.66 -5.10 20.90
C ALA A 304 10.12 -4.52 22.27
N SER A 305 9.50 -3.40 22.71
CA SER A 305 9.91 -2.73 23.96
C SER A 305 9.63 -3.51 25.23
N THR A 306 8.64 -4.40 25.22
CA THR A 306 8.21 -5.18 26.40
C THR A 306 8.99 -6.49 26.58
N THR A 307 10.02 -6.73 25.75
CA THR A 307 10.84 -7.95 25.78
C THR A 307 12.15 -7.79 26.58
N ALA A 308 12.42 -6.61 27.15
CA ALA A 308 13.56 -6.46 28.07
C ALA A 308 13.25 -7.22 29.37
N PRO A 309 13.99 -8.29 29.73
CA PRO A 309 13.90 -8.85 31.07
C PRO A 309 14.35 -7.78 32.05
N GLY A 310 13.51 -7.52 33.05
CA GLY A 310 13.96 -6.73 34.18
C GLY A 310 15.22 -7.36 34.77
N PRO A 311 16.11 -6.55 35.41
CA PRO A 311 17.29 -7.10 36.04
C PRO A 311 16.85 -8.14 37.06
N VAL A 312 17.40 -9.35 36.89
CA VAL A 312 17.29 -10.40 37.93
C VAL A 312 18.03 -9.88 39.13
N SER A 313 17.29 -9.54 40.18
CA SER A 313 17.81 -9.18 41.49
C SER A 313 18.23 -10.43 42.25
#